data_ee517abffcf435940be026c0500140d2
#
_entry.id   ee517abffcf435940be026c0500140d2
#
_cell.length_a   1.000
_cell.length_b   1.000
_cell.length_c   1.000
_cell.angle_alpha   90.00
_cell.angle_beta   90.00
_cell.angle_gamma   90.00
#
_symmetry.space_group_name_H-M   'P 1'
#
loop_
_entity.id
_entity.type
_entity.pdbx_description
1 polymer ?
#
loop_
_entity_poly.entity_id
_entity_poly.type
_entity_poly.pdbx_seq_one_letter_code
_entity_poly.pdbx_strand_id
1 'polypeptide(L)'
;EGEHPRRSWLVKNRRLVHFLMLFSGGFSLYIFFDFSVITQLVIILLGILCFLYPFTLRRIPFIKIVVIALVWSTTTMLLFTLENNIIISVNEILHLVARFFFVFAITIPFDIKDLEYDTKNIITIPLFFGIRRSKLIASFLLFISIFIAVFQYNTSSLILAHLLALILLYFIALVFVWKSDEKKKEMYFAFWGEGLSICAYLFLVISLLIF
;
A
#
# COMPACT_ATOMS: atom_id res chain seq x y z
N GLU A 1 -20.45 -5.70 23.82
CA GLU A 1 -19.71 -5.65 22.53
C GLU A 1 -20.04 -4.31 21.89
N GLY A 2 -19.12 -3.35 22.00
CA GLY A 2 -19.30 -2.01 21.44
C GLY A 2 -19.32 -2.07 19.91
N GLU A 3 -20.42 -1.66 19.31
CA GLU A 3 -20.49 -1.56 17.83
C GLU A 3 -19.41 -0.60 17.32
N HIS A 4 -18.61 -1.07 16.38
CA HIS A 4 -17.56 -0.25 15.78
C HIS A 4 -18.17 1.03 15.15
N PRO A 5 -17.73 2.25 15.49
CA PRO A 5 -18.38 3.51 15.06
C PRO A 5 -18.58 3.61 13.53
N ARG A 6 -17.67 3.05 12.73
CA ARG A 6 -17.81 3.00 11.25
C ARG A 6 -19.00 2.14 10.82
N ARG A 7 -19.24 1.00 11.50
CA ARG A 7 -20.33 0.10 11.13
C ARG A 7 -21.69 0.73 11.41
N SER A 8 -21.86 1.38 12.56
CA SER A 8 -23.09 2.07 12.91
C SER A 8 -23.40 3.22 11.95
N TRP A 9 -22.37 3.98 11.51
CA TRP A 9 -22.52 5.03 10.51
C TRP A 9 -22.95 4.48 9.13
N LEU A 10 -22.32 3.40 8.66
CA LEU A 10 -22.67 2.74 7.39
C LEU A 10 -24.11 2.25 7.38
N VAL A 11 -24.56 1.62 8.47
CA VAL A 11 -25.94 1.14 8.60
C VAL A 11 -26.93 2.31 8.60
N LYS A 12 -26.62 3.39 9.33
CA LYS A 12 -27.47 4.60 9.39
C LYS A 12 -27.59 5.28 8.02
N ASN A 13 -26.53 5.31 7.24
CA ASN A 13 -26.46 6.01 5.96
C ASN A 13 -26.50 5.07 4.73
N ARG A 14 -27.09 3.87 4.87
CA ARG A 14 -27.05 2.82 3.83
C ARG A 14 -27.48 3.27 2.44
N ARG A 15 -28.46 4.16 2.32
CA ARG A 15 -28.93 4.67 1.00
C ARG A 15 -27.86 5.51 0.32
N LEU A 16 -27.21 6.40 1.08
CA LEU A 16 -26.09 7.21 0.57
C LEU A 16 -24.90 6.32 0.18
N VAL A 17 -24.59 5.32 1.00
CA VAL A 17 -23.51 4.36 0.72
C VAL A 17 -23.80 3.58 -0.58
N HIS A 18 -25.01 3.06 -0.77
CA HIS A 18 -25.39 2.38 -2.01
C HIS A 18 -25.33 3.30 -3.22
N PHE A 19 -25.81 4.54 -3.09
CA PHE A 19 -25.74 5.53 -4.17
C PHE A 19 -24.27 5.81 -4.55
N LEU A 20 -23.42 6.10 -3.58
CA LEU A 20 -22.00 6.34 -3.81
C LEU A 20 -21.29 5.12 -4.42
N MET A 21 -21.63 3.92 -3.97
CA MET A 21 -21.07 2.67 -4.49
C MET A 21 -21.48 2.44 -5.95
N LEU A 22 -22.75 2.64 -6.30
CA LEU A 22 -23.22 2.51 -7.68
C LEU A 22 -22.64 3.60 -8.59
N PHE A 23 -22.59 4.84 -8.11
CA PHE A 23 -22.02 5.96 -8.84
C PHE A 23 -20.54 5.77 -9.10
N SER A 24 -19.75 5.47 -8.04
CA SER A 24 -18.31 5.25 -8.20
C SER A 24 -17.99 4.01 -9.03
N GLY A 25 -18.77 2.92 -8.87
CA GLY A 25 -18.64 1.71 -9.67
C GLY A 25 -18.94 1.96 -11.15
N GLY A 26 -20.04 2.66 -11.46
CA GLY A 26 -20.40 3.02 -12.84
C GLY A 26 -19.35 3.94 -13.48
N PHE A 27 -18.86 4.94 -12.73
CA PHE A 27 -17.82 5.84 -13.20
C PHE A 27 -16.48 5.11 -13.43
N SER A 28 -16.10 4.22 -12.51
CA SER A 28 -14.90 3.40 -12.68
C SER A 28 -15.01 2.47 -13.89
N LEU A 29 -16.19 1.90 -14.13
CA LEU A 29 -16.45 1.05 -15.30
C LEU A 29 -16.37 1.84 -16.60
N TYR A 30 -16.87 3.08 -16.62
CA TYR A 30 -16.75 3.97 -17.75
C TYR A 30 -15.29 4.25 -18.11
N ILE A 31 -14.47 4.65 -17.12
CA ILE A 31 -13.03 4.90 -17.32
C ILE A 31 -12.28 3.61 -17.71
N PHE A 32 -12.71 2.44 -17.20
CA PHE A 32 -12.07 1.17 -17.52
C PHE A 32 -12.01 0.88 -19.02
N PHE A 33 -13.03 1.25 -19.77
CA PHE A 33 -13.05 1.03 -21.22
C PHE A 33 -12.13 1.97 -22.00
N ASP A 34 -11.68 3.07 -21.43
CA ASP A 34 -10.72 3.98 -22.04
C ASP A 34 -9.28 3.47 -21.92
N PHE A 35 -9.00 2.51 -21.02
CA PHE A 35 -7.68 1.95 -20.84
C PHE A 35 -7.27 1.00 -21.97
N SER A 36 -5.96 0.90 -22.20
CA SER A 36 -5.37 -0.10 -23.12
C SER A 36 -5.75 -1.53 -22.69
N VAL A 37 -5.81 -2.45 -23.66
CA VAL A 37 -6.19 -3.86 -23.40
C VAL A 37 -5.28 -4.51 -22.35
N ILE A 38 -3.98 -4.20 -22.36
CA ILE A 38 -3.02 -4.75 -21.39
C ILE A 38 -3.35 -4.23 -19.98
N THR A 39 -3.62 -2.94 -19.84
CA THR A 39 -4.02 -2.33 -18.56
C THR A 39 -5.33 -2.93 -18.06
N GLN A 40 -6.32 -3.11 -18.95
CA GLN A 40 -7.60 -3.75 -18.61
C GLN A 40 -7.39 -5.18 -18.09
N LEU A 41 -6.55 -5.98 -18.74
CA LEU A 41 -6.25 -7.35 -18.30
C LEU A 41 -5.60 -7.36 -16.90
N VAL A 42 -4.67 -6.47 -16.62
CA VAL A 42 -4.04 -6.37 -15.30
C VAL A 42 -5.06 -5.95 -14.24
N ILE A 43 -5.95 -4.99 -14.53
CA ILE A 43 -7.03 -4.58 -13.62
C ILE A 43 -7.95 -5.76 -13.31
N ILE A 44 -8.33 -6.55 -14.32
CA ILE A 44 -9.18 -7.74 -14.14
C ILE A 44 -8.46 -8.78 -13.25
N LEU A 45 -7.19 -9.05 -13.50
CA LEU A 45 -6.41 -10.01 -12.69
C LEU A 45 -6.32 -9.56 -11.22
N LEU A 46 -6.06 -8.26 -10.97
CA LEU A 46 -6.06 -7.71 -9.62
C LEU A 46 -7.46 -7.77 -8.97
N GLY A 47 -8.51 -7.51 -9.76
CA GLY A 47 -9.90 -7.62 -9.31
C GLY A 47 -10.25 -9.06 -8.89
N ILE A 48 -9.84 -10.06 -9.69
CA ILE A 48 -10.01 -11.48 -9.36
C ILE A 48 -9.24 -11.81 -8.06
N LEU A 49 -8.00 -11.35 -7.92
CA LEU A 49 -7.19 -11.57 -6.72
C LEU A 49 -7.88 -10.96 -5.47
N CYS A 50 -8.36 -9.74 -5.56
CA CYS A 50 -9.09 -9.07 -4.48
C CYS A 50 -10.41 -9.78 -4.15
N PHE A 51 -11.12 -10.28 -5.16
CA PHE A 51 -12.36 -11.02 -4.98
C PHE A 51 -12.12 -12.38 -4.30
N LEU A 52 -11.12 -13.11 -4.74
CA LEU A 52 -10.77 -14.43 -4.16
C LEU A 52 -10.18 -14.32 -2.74
N TYR A 53 -9.61 -13.16 -2.41
CA TYR A 53 -8.93 -12.99 -1.11
C TYR A 53 -9.81 -13.37 0.09
N PRO A 54 -11.04 -12.84 0.30
CA PRO A 54 -11.85 -13.14 1.47
C PRO A 54 -12.32 -14.61 1.53
N PHE A 55 -12.46 -15.28 0.40
CA PHE A 55 -13.04 -16.64 0.33
C PHE A 55 -12.00 -17.75 0.48
N THR A 56 -10.82 -17.58 -0.14
CA THR A 56 -9.81 -18.64 -0.23
C THR A 56 -8.46 -18.22 0.35
N LEU A 57 -7.94 -17.07 -0.06
CA LEU A 57 -6.56 -16.66 0.24
C LEU A 57 -6.38 -16.24 1.70
N ARG A 58 -7.42 -15.70 2.34
CA ARG A 58 -7.35 -15.19 3.72
C ARG A 58 -6.89 -16.23 4.74
N ARG A 59 -7.02 -17.53 4.44
CA ARG A 59 -6.58 -18.64 5.31
C ARG A 59 -5.08 -18.90 5.26
N ILE A 60 -4.39 -18.40 4.22
CA ILE A 60 -2.96 -18.57 4.05
C ILE A 60 -2.22 -17.58 4.98
N PRO A 61 -1.27 -18.05 5.81
CA PRO A 61 -0.48 -17.18 6.67
C PRO A 61 0.18 -16.03 5.88
N PHE A 62 0.17 -14.82 6.44
CA PHE A 62 0.81 -13.62 5.90
C PHE A 62 0.30 -13.14 4.54
N ILE A 63 -0.61 -13.86 3.88
CA ILE A 63 -1.07 -13.51 2.53
C ILE A 63 -1.78 -12.14 2.48
N LYS A 64 -2.45 -11.73 3.58
CA LYS A 64 -3.11 -10.44 3.70
C LYS A 64 -2.20 -9.30 3.27
N ILE A 65 -1.02 -9.24 3.88
CA ILE A 65 -0.08 -8.14 3.66
C ILE A 65 0.58 -8.23 2.27
N VAL A 66 0.83 -9.46 1.79
CA VAL A 66 1.37 -9.70 0.44
C VAL A 66 0.39 -9.21 -0.62
N VAL A 67 -0.89 -9.56 -0.51
CA VAL A 67 -1.93 -9.14 -1.46
C VAL A 67 -2.09 -7.62 -1.44
N ILE A 68 -2.13 -7.00 -0.25
CA ILE A 68 -2.22 -5.54 -0.14
C ILE A 68 -1.01 -4.89 -0.83
N ALA A 69 0.21 -5.32 -0.51
CA ALA A 69 1.42 -4.75 -1.09
C ALA A 69 1.49 -4.93 -2.60
N LEU A 70 1.09 -6.10 -3.12
CA LEU A 70 1.08 -6.40 -4.54
C LEU A 70 0.04 -5.54 -5.27
N VAL A 71 -1.19 -5.49 -4.78
CA VAL A 71 -2.27 -4.70 -5.40
C VAL A 71 -1.89 -3.22 -5.41
N TRP A 72 -1.46 -2.66 -4.28
CA TRP A 72 -1.11 -1.24 -4.19
C TRP A 72 0.11 -0.87 -5.05
N SER A 73 1.17 -1.67 -5.05
CA SER A 73 2.34 -1.39 -5.89
C SER A 73 2.01 -1.48 -7.37
N THR A 74 1.23 -2.48 -7.78
CA THR A 74 0.81 -2.66 -9.17
C THR A 74 -0.10 -1.51 -9.62
N THR A 75 -1.13 -1.17 -8.84
CA THR A 75 -2.08 -0.11 -9.21
C THR A 75 -1.45 1.28 -9.25
N THR A 76 -0.52 1.58 -8.34
CA THR A 76 0.07 2.93 -8.26
C THR A 76 1.27 3.14 -9.17
N MET A 77 1.85 2.08 -9.75
CA MET A 77 3.01 2.17 -10.60
C MET A 77 2.87 1.40 -11.90
N LEU A 78 2.64 0.08 -11.84
CA LEU A 78 2.65 -0.76 -13.05
C LEU A 78 1.53 -0.36 -14.03
N LEU A 79 0.32 -0.07 -13.53
CA LEU A 79 -0.78 0.36 -14.41
C LEU A 79 -0.44 1.66 -15.13
N PHE A 80 0.16 2.63 -14.42
CA PHE A 80 0.61 3.88 -15.02
C PHE A 80 1.67 3.64 -16.12
N THR A 81 2.63 2.76 -15.87
CA THR A 81 3.70 2.41 -16.81
C THR A 81 3.12 1.76 -18.08
N LEU A 82 2.18 0.82 -17.91
CA LEU A 82 1.54 0.12 -19.02
C LEU A 82 0.68 1.07 -19.87
N GLU A 83 -0.12 1.91 -19.22
CA GLU A 83 -1.04 2.82 -19.92
C GLU A 83 -0.30 3.88 -20.74
N ASN A 84 0.83 4.37 -20.25
CA ASN A 84 1.66 5.34 -20.97
C ASN A 84 2.65 4.68 -21.94
N ASN A 85 2.56 3.38 -22.20
CA ASN A 85 3.45 2.63 -23.09
C ASN A 85 4.93 2.80 -22.73
N ILE A 86 5.25 2.98 -21.45
CA ILE A 86 6.63 3.08 -20.97
C ILE A 86 7.24 1.68 -21.02
N ILE A 87 8.42 1.57 -21.65
CA ILE A 87 9.14 0.30 -21.75
C ILE A 87 9.52 -0.18 -20.34
N ILE A 88 9.10 -1.38 -19.99
CA ILE A 88 9.44 -1.99 -18.71
C ILE A 88 10.88 -2.46 -18.76
N SER A 89 11.80 -1.65 -18.29
CA SER A 89 13.20 -1.98 -18.10
C SER A 89 13.46 -2.52 -16.70
N VAL A 90 14.71 -2.89 -16.43
CA VAL A 90 15.14 -3.33 -15.08
C VAL A 90 14.89 -2.25 -14.04
N ASN A 91 14.97 -0.97 -14.42
CA ASN A 91 14.75 0.15 -13.50
C ASN A 91 13.30 0.26 -13.05
N GLU A 92 12.32 0.09 -13.96
CA GLU A 92 10.89 0.07 -13.61
C GLU A 92 10.57 -1.12 -12.70
N ILE A 93 11.18 -2.29 -12.97
CA ILE A 93 11.02 -3.47 -12.10
C ILE A 93 11.59 -3.21 -10.71
N LEU A 94 12.80 -2.64 -10.61
CA LEU A 94 13.41 -2.30 -9.32
C LEU A 94 12.56 -1.29 -8.55
N HIS A 95 12.01 -0.29 -9.23
CA HIS A 95 11.12 0.69 -8.60
C HIS A 95 9.82 0.07 -8.11
N LEU A 96 9.22 -0.84 -8.90
CA LEU A 96 8.05 -1.62 -8.50
C LEU A 96 8.33 -2.47 -7.26
N VAL A 97 9.49 -3.14 -7.21
CA VAL A 97 9.93 -3.96 -6.07
C VAL A 97 10.15 -3.09 -4.82
N ALA A 98 10.80 -1.93 -4.96
CA ALA A 98 10.96 -0.99 -3.86
C ALA A 98 9.61 -0.50 -3.33
N ARG A 99 8.66 -0.21 -4.23
CA ARG A 99 7.30 0.18 -3.88
C ARG A 99 6.55 -0.93 -3.15
N PHE A 100 6.70 -2.17 -3.61
CA PHE A 100 6.12 -3.34 -2.94
C PHE A 100 6.64 -3.48 -1.51
N PHE A 101 7.94 -3.40 -1.29
CA PHE A 101 8.53 -3.49 0.05
C PHE A 101 8.13 -2.32 0.95
N PHE A 102 8.03 -1.12 0.40
CA PHE A 102 7.54 0.04 1.13
C PHE A 102 6.10 -0.17 1.61
N VAL A 103 5.18 -0.56 0.72
CA VAL A 103 3.78 -0.81 1.08
C VAL A 103 3.66 -1.96 2.07
N PHE A 104 4.41 -3.03 1.86
CA PHE A 104 4.48 -4.14 2.80
C PHE A 104 4.88 -3.66 4.20
N ALA A 105 5.94 -2.86 4.30
CA ALA A 105 6.46 -2.35 5.58
C ALA A 105 5.45 -1.47 6.31
N ILE A 106 4.77 -0.54 5.60
CA ILE A 106 3.80 0.37 6.22
C ILE A 106 2.46 -0.30 6.54
N THR A 107 2.20 -1.50 6.00
CA THR A 107 1.00 -2.28 6.34
C THR A 107 1.16 -3.05 7.66
N ILE A 108 2.39 -3.41 8.07
CA ILE A 108 2.66 -4.10 9.35
C ILE A 108 2.08 -3.36 10.57
N PRO A 109 2.21 -2.02 10.70
CA PRO A 109 1.55 -1.26 11.77
C PRO A 109 0.04 -1.48 11.90
N PHE A 110 -0.67 -1.64 10.78
CA PHE A 110 -2.11 -1.92 10.81
C PHE A 110 -2.40 -3.31 11.37
N ASP A 111 -1.58 -4.31 11.06
CA ASP A 111 -1.70 -5.64 11.66
C ASP A 111 -1.35 -5.61 13.17
N ILE A 112 -0.44 -4.72 13.62
CA ILE A 112 -0.17 -4.52 15.06
C ILE A 112 -1.40 -3.93 15.76
N LYS A 113 -2.07 -2.96 15.14
CA LYS A 113 -3.30 -2.38 15.66
C LYS A 113 -4.42 -3.41 15.81
N ASP A 114 -4.53 -4.30 14.82
CA ASP A 114 -5.63 -5.25 14.73
C ASP A 114 -5.41 -6.54 15.55
N LEU A 115 -4.29 -6.66 16.31
CA LEU A 115 -3.94 -7.84 17.11
C LEU A 115 -5.06 -8.29 18.06
N GLU A 116 -5.79 -7.35 18.67
CA GLU A 116 -6.89 -7.67 19.59
C GLU A 116 -8.13 -8.21 18.85
N TYR A 117 -8.30 -7.87 17.57
CA TYR A 117 -9.45 -8.21 16.74
C TYR A 117 -9.19 -9.39 15.81
N ASP A 118 -7.92 -9.71 15.54
CA ASP A 118 -7.56 -10.82 14.69
C ASP A 118 -7.95 -12.14 15.35
N THR A 119 -8.86 -12.84 14.71
CA THR A 119 -9.31 -14.14 15.18
C THR A 119 -8.20 -15.19 14.99
N LYS A 120 -8.25 -16.27 15.81
CA LYS A 120 -7.28 -17.39 15.77
C LYS A 120 -7.09 -18.04 14.38
N ASN A 121 -7.92 -17.68 13.40
CA ASN A 121 -7.90 -18.24 12.06
C ASN A 121 -7.09 -17.41 11.04
N ILE A 122 -6.55 -16.26 11.44
CA ILE A 122 -5.77 -15.39 10.56
C ILE A 122 -4.40 -15.19 11.19
N ILE A 123 -3.37 -15.76 10.57
CA ILE A 123 -1.99 -15.63 11.05
C ILE A 123 -1.38 -14.39 10.39
N THR A 124 -1.23 -13.32 11.19
CA THR A 124 -0.52 -12.09 10.79
C THR A 124 0.93 -12.13 11.27
N ILE A 125 1.78 -11.26 10.68
CA ILE A 125 3.19 -11.17 11.07
C ILE A 125 3.35 -10.82 12.55
N PRO A 126 2.62 -9.82 13.13
CA PRO A 126 2.71 -9.52 14.55
C PRO A 126 2.19 -10.63 15.46
N LEU A 127 1.17 -11.37 15.03
CA LEU A 127 0.63 -12.50 15.78
C LEU A 127 1.65 -13.64 15.88
N PHE A 128 2.42 -13.88 14.82
CA PHE A 128 3.39 -14.98 14.75
C PHE A 128 4.76 -14.63 15.36
N PHE A 129 5.31 -13.46 15.00
CA PHE A 129 6.67 -13.06 15.41
C PHE A 129 6.70 -12.14 16.64
N GLY A 130 5.54 -11.59 17.05
CA GLY A 130 5.44 -10.54 18.06
C GLY A 130 5.75 -9.15 17.52
N ILE A 131 5.30 -8.11 18.22
CA ILE A 131 5.35 -6.71 17.80
C ILE A 131 6.77 -6.24 17.47
N ARG A 132 7.74 -6.53 18.36
CA ARG A 132 9.12 -6.04 18.19
C ARG A 132 9.78 -6.61 16.92
N ARG A 133 9.64 -7.91 16.68
CA ARG A 133 10.24 -8.55 15.48
C ARG A 133 9.54 -8.09 14.21
N SER A 134 8.24 -7.85 14.27
CA SER A 134 7.47 -7.31 13.12
C SER A 134 7.96 -5.91 12.73
N LYS A 135 8.26 -5.05 13.70
CA LYS A 135 8.87 -3.74 13.45
C LYS A 135 10.26 -3.86 12.84
N LEU A 136 11.06 -4.84 13.27
CA LEU A 136 12.37 -5.10 12.66
C LEU A 136 12.23 -5.59 11.21
N ILE A 137 11.26 -6.47 10.91
CA ILE A 137 10.96 -6.91 9.54
C ILE A 137 10.56 -5.70 8.68
N ALA A 138 9.64 -4.86 9.15
CA ALA A 138 9.24 -3.64 8.43
C ALA A 138 10.44 -2.72 8.18
N SER A 139 11.30 -2.51 9.19
CA SER A 139 12.51 -1.69 9.05
C SER A 139 13.47 -2.27 8.01
N PHE A 140 13.67 -3.58 8.00
CA PHE A 140 14.52 -4.26 7.02
C PHE A 140 14.01 -4.07 5.59
N LEU A 141 12.69 -4.17 5.37
CA LEU A 141 12.07 -3.94 4.06
C LEU A 141 12.23 -2.48 3.61
N LEU A 142 12.10 -1.51 4.52
CA LEU A 142 12.38 -0.10 4.22
C LEU A 142 13.85 0.12 3.85
N PHE A 143 14.79 -0.54 4.52
CA PHE A 143 16.20 -0.47 4.15
C PHE A 143 16.48 -1.07 2.77
N ILE A 144 15.83 -2.17 2.40
CA ILE A 144 15.91 -2.71 1.03
C ILE A 144 15.40 -1.67 0.03
N SER A 145 14.29 -0.98 0.32
CA SER A 145 13.74 0.07 -0.56
C SER A 145 14.71 1.24 -0.72
N ILE A 146 15.37 1.66 0.37
CA ILE A 146 16.43 2.69 0.33
C ILE A 146 17.61 2.20 -0.51
N PHE A 147 18.06 0.97 -0.32
CA PHE A 147 19.17 0.40 -1.07
C PHE A 147 18.90 0.39 -2.57
N ILE A 148 17.68 -0.02 -2.97
CA ILE A 148 17.26 0.00 -4.38
C ILE A 148 17.27 1.45 -4.92
N ALA A 149 16.75 2.43 -4.18
CA ALA A 149 16.75 3.83 -4.61
C ALA A 149 18.19 4.38 -4.79
N VAL A 150 19.09 4.07 -3.85
CA VAL A 150 20.53 4.44 -3.95
C VAL A 150 21.19 3.75 -5.15
N PHE A 151 20.90 2.49 -5.39
CA PHE A 151 21.39 1.75 -6.56
C PHE A 151 20.92 2.42 -7.87
N GLN A 152 19.65 2.78 -7.97
CA GLN A 152 19.08 3.47 -9.14
C GLN A 152 19.72 4.86 -9.36
N TYR A 153 20.03 5.58 -8.28
CA TYR A 153 20.78 6.83 -8.37
C TYR A 153 22.19 6.60 -8.93
N ASN A 154 22.92 5.61 -8.41
CA ASN A 154 24.27 5.30 -8.89
C ASN A 154 24.32 4.83 -10.35
N THR A 155 23.25 4.25 -10.87
CA THR A 155 23.10 3.88 -12.28
C THR A 155 22.53 5.00 -13.14
N SER A 156 22.46 6.23 -12.63
CA SER A 156 21.92 7.42 -13.31
C SER A 156 20.46 7.28 -13.77
N SER A 157 19.72 6.34 -13.18
CA SER A 157 18.31 6.11 -13.47
C SER A 157 17.38 6.95 -12.57
N LEU A 158 17.93 7.55 -11.52
CA LEU A 158 17.20 8.38 -10.57
C LEU A 158 18.02 9.66 -10.33
N ILE A 159 17.35 10.82 -10.34
CA ILE A 159 18.01 12.09 -10.00
C ILE A 159 18.16 12.25 -8.49
N LEU A 160 19.14 13.06 -8.05
CA LEU A 160 19.42 13.28 -6.62
C LEU A 160 18.20 13.78 -5.86
N ALA A 161 17.43 14.68 -6.45
CA ALA A 161 16.22 15.22 -5.83
C ALA A 161 15.18 14.13 -5.49
N HIS A 162 14.92 13.23 -6.42
CA HIS A 162 14.02 12.10 -6.20
C HIS A 162 14.57 11.13 -5.16
N LEU A 163 15.89 10.87 -5.17
CA LEU A 163 16.53 10.05 -4.14
C LEU A 163 16.32 10.63 -2.75
N LEU A 164 16.57 11.93 -2.57
CA LEU A 164 16.37 12.60 -1.27
C LEU A 164 14.92 12.57 -0.83
N ALA A 165 13.98 12.78 -1.75
CA ALA A 165 12.55 12.68 -1.50
C ALA A 165 12.14 11.29 -1.00
N LEU A 166 12.65 10.22 -1.65
CA LEU A 166 12.38 8.83 -1.26
C LEU A 166 13.02 8.48 0.10
N ILE A 167 14.26 8.92 0.34
CA ILE A 167 14.93 8.69 1.64
C ILE A 167 14.14 9.35 2.76
N LEU A 168 13.69 10.60 2.57
CA LEU A 168 12.86 11.31 3.55
C LEU A 168 11.55 10.56 3.80
N LEU A 169 10.88 10.09 2.74
CA LEU A 169 9.65 9.29 2.85
C LEU A 169 9.89 8.01 3.67
N TYR A 170 10.93 7.26 3.35
CA TYR A 170 11.23 6.00 4.05
C TYR A 170 11.63 6.23 5.51
N PHE A 171 12.29 7.36 5.80
CA PHE A 171 12.58 7.75 7.17
C PHE A 171 11.31 8.05 7.97
N ILE A 172 10.36 8.80 7.40
CA ILE A 172 9.06 9.05 8.04
C ILE A 172 8.29 7.75 8.24
N ALA A 173 8.31 6.85 7.26
CA ALA A 173 7.71 5.53 7.38
C ALA A 173 8.35 4.69 8.51
N LEU A 174 9.67 4.77 8.67
CA LEU A 174 10.39 4.11 9.77
C LEU A 174 9.93 4.64 11.13
N VAL A 175 9.81 5.96 11.28
CA VAL A 175 9.27 6.59 12.50
C VAL A 175 7.84 6.14 12.77
N PHE A 176 6.98 6.07 11.75
CA PHE A 176 5.62 5.55 11.87
C PHE A 176 5.60 4.10 12.37
N VAL A 177 6.42 3.21 11.78
CA VAL A 177 6.54 1.80 12.17
C VAL A 177 6.96 1.68 13.66
N TRP A 178 8.00 2.41 14.07
CA TRP A 178 8.49 2.30 15.45
C TRP A 178 7.56 2.91 16.49
N LYS A 179 6.82 3.95 16.15
CA LYS A 179 5.83 4.58 17.03
C LYS A 179 4.47 3.88 17.04
N SER A 180 4.23 2.91 16.16
CA SER A 180 3.00 2.13 16.16
C SER A 180 2.92 1.24 17.41
N ASP A 181 1.70 1.12 17.97
CA ASP A 181 1.42 0.32 19.16
C ASP A 181 -0.06 -0.05 19.14
N GLU A 182 -0.44 -1.22 19.67
CA GLU A 182 -1.83 -1.70 19.74
C GLU A 182 -2.76 -0.74 20.48
N LYS A 183 -2.22 0.03 21.46
CA LYS A 183 -2.97 1.02 22.24
C LYS A 183 -3.22 2.35 21.52
N LYS A 184 -2.64 2.54 20.34
CA LYS A 184 -2.84 3.78 19.56
C LYS A 184 -4.24 3.84 18.97
N LYS A 185 -4.82 5.05 18.97
CA LYS A 185 -6.14 5.30 18.37
C LYS A 185 -6.11 5.02 16.86
N GLU A 186 -7.25 4.57 16.34
CA GLU A 186 -7.45 4.30 14.91
C GLU A 186 -7.02 5.46 14.02
N MET A 187 -7.30 6.70 14.46
CA MET A 187 -6.93 7.92 13.74
C MET A 187 -5.42 8.08 13.53
N TYR A 188 -4.59 7.54 14.43
CA TYR A 188 -3.13 7.54 14.25
C TYR A 188 -2.72 6.75 13.01
N PHE A 189 -3.28 5.56 12.82
CA PHE A 189 -2.95 4.69 11.69
C PHE A 189 -3.55 5.24 10.39
N ALA A 190 -4.79 5.72 10.41
CA ALA A 190 -5.42 6.33 9.25
C ALA A 190 -4.65 7.57 8.79
N PHE A 191 -4.30 8.49 9.70
CA PHE A 191 -3.61 9.72 9.34
C PHE A 191 -2.17 9.47 8.88
N TRP A 192 -1.36 8.76 9.68
CA TRP A 192 0.04 8.53 9.35
C TRP A 192 0.25 7.45 8.30
N GLY A 193 -0.46 6.33 8.38
CA GLY A 193 -0.30 5.22 7.45
C GLY A 193 -0.80 5.55 6.04
N GLU A 194 -2.02 6.05 5.93
CA GLU A 194 -2.60 6.46 4.64
C GLU A 194 -1.94 7.76 4.12
N GLY A 195 -1.59 8.68 5.02
CA GLY A 195 -0.90 9.93 4.71
C GLY A 195 0.49 9.72 4.07
N LEU A 196 1.19 8.62 4.37
CA LEU A 196 2.47 8.30 3.72
C LEU A 196 2.35 8.17 2.19
N SER A 197 1.21 7.70 1.67
CA SER A 197 0.99 7.62 0.23
C SER A 197 0.83 9.00 -0.40
N ILE A 198 0.18 9.93 0.31
CA ILE A 198 0.06 11.34 -0.11
C ILE A 198 1.43 12.03 -0.02
N CYS A 199 2.18 11.81 1.07
CA CYS A 199 3.54 12.33 1.23
C CYS A 199 4.47 11.83 0.13
N ALA A 200 4.36 10.57 -0.29
CA ALA A 200 5.15 10.02 -1.40
C ALA A 200 4.95 10.83 -2.68
N TYR A 201 3.69 11.10 -3.03
CA TYR A 201 3.37 11.92 -4.21
C TYR A 201 3.88 13.35 -4.07
N LEU A 202 3.58 14.01 -2.95
CA LEU A 202 3.97 15.41 -2.72
C LEU A 202 5.50 15.58 -2.74
N PHE A 203 6.26 14.70 -2.11
CA PHE A 203 7.72 14.80 -2.09
C PHE A 203 8.31 14.64 -3.48
N LEU A 204 7.78 13.74 -4.30
CA LEU A 204 8.23 13.57 -5.68
C LEU A 204 7.85 14.78 -6.54
N VAL A 205 6.64 15.32 -6.41
CA VAL A 205 6.24 16.52 -7.15
C VAL A 205 7.09 17.74 -6.74
N ILE A 206 7.30 17.94 -5.43
CA ILE A 206 8.13 19.03 -4.92
C ILE A 206 9.58 18.88 -5.42
N SER A 207 10.10 17.65 -5.47
CA SER A 207 11.45 17.42 -5.97
C SER A 207 11.62 17.76 -7.46
N LEU A 208 10.56 17.66 -8.27
CA LEU A 208 10.55 18.11 -9.67
C LEU A 208 10.47 19.62 -9.83
N LEU A 209 9.93 20.34 -8.83
CA LEU A 209 9.79 21.80 -8.89
C LEU A 209 11.03 22.55 -8.39
N ILE A 210 11.86 21.89 -7.58
CA ILE A 210 13.04 22.50 -6.95
C ILE A 210 14.31 22.28 -7.81
N PHE A 211 14.38 21.21 -8.59
CA PHE A 211 15.52 20.82 -9.42
C PHE A 211 15.11 20.60 -10.88
#